data_fa27828edff043eeb6c9ec3bdde6a410
#
_entry.id   fa27828edff043eeb6c9ec3bdde6a410
#
_cell.length_a   1.000
_cell.length_b   1.000
_cell.length_c   1.000
_cell.angle_alpha   90.00
_cell.angle_beta   90.00
_cell.angle_gamma   90.00
#
_symmetry.space_group_name_H-M   'P 1'
#
loop_
_entity.id
_entity.type
_entity.pdbx_description
1 polymer ?
#
loop_
_entity_poly.entity_id
_entity_poly.type
_entity_poly.pdbx_seq_one_letter_code
_entity_poly.pdbx_strand_id
1 'polypeptide(L)'
;MNYRHAYHAGNFADVLKHAVLVALLESLKHKRAPFCYLETHAGAGRYDLNAVEARKTGEATNGVARLMGATRLPAPLHVYLNLVRSLNARQAAGTLGDYPGSPLIA
;
A
#
# COMPACT_ATOMS: atom_id res chain seq x y z
N MET A 1 22.96 -0.48 11.16
CA MET A 1 21.51 -0.49 11.40
C MET A 1 20.83 -1.22 10.26
N ASN A 2 20.08 -2.26 10.55
CA ASN A 2 19.39 -3.02 9.53
C ASN A 2 17.96 -2.52 9.39
N TYR A 3 17.68 -1.83 8.27
CA TYR A 3 16.33 -1.40 7.95
C TYR A 3 15.47 -2.61 7.56
N ARG A 4 14.33 -2.74 8.21
CA ARG A 4 13.34 -3.77 7.88
C ARG A 4 11.98 -3.11 7.73
N HIS A 5 11.50 -3.07 6.49
CA HIS A 5 10.24 -2.38 6.16
C HIS A 5 9.02 -2.98 6.86
N ALA A 6 9.09 -4.24 7.27
CA ALA A 6 8.01 -4.88 8.01
C ALA A 6 7.59 -4.11 9.27
N TYR A 7 8.52 -3.38 9.91
CA TYR A 7 8.21 -2.52 11.04
C TYR A 7 7.43 -1.25 10.66
N HIS A 8 7.46 -0.85 9.39
CA HIS A 8 6.96 0.43 8.90
C HIS A 8 5.84 0.28 7.88
N ALA A 9 5.47 -0.96 7.54
CA ALA A 9 4.49 -1.22 6.49
C ALA A 9 3.17 -0.49 6.75
N GLY A 10 2.68 0.17 5.72
CA GLY A 10 1.42 0.91 5.81
C GLY A 10 1.50 2.26 6.53
N ASN A 11 2.71 2.74 6.85
CA ASN A 11 2.86 4.06 7.46
C ASN A 11 2.52 5.19 6.46
N PHE A 12 2.53 6.44 6.94
CA PHE A 12 2.18 7.58 6.08
C PHE A 12 3.11 7.72 4.86
N ALA A 13 4.37 7.35 4.98
CA ALA A 13 5.31 7.40 3.87
C ALA A 13 4.97 6.36 2.80
N ASP A 14 4.56 5.17 3.20
CA ASP A 14 4.05 4.14 2.29
C ASP A 14 2.78 4.61 1.59
N VAL A 15 1.87 5.24 2.32
CA VAL A 15 0.64 5.79 1.73
C VAL A 15 0.98 6.78 0.62
N LEU A 16 1.86 7.74 0.89
CA LEU A 16 2.26 8.74 -0.10
C LEU A 16 2.95 8.08 -1.30
N LYS A 17 3.93 7.24 -1.03
CA LYS A 17 4.72 6.57 -2.08
C LYS A 17 3.84 5.71 -2.98
N HIS A 18 2.98 4.90 -2.39
CA HIS A 18 2.15 3.97 -3.15
C HIS A 18 0.99 4.65 -3.85
N ALA A 19 0.44 5.72 -3.28
CA ALA A 19 -0.57 6.53 -3.96
C ALA A 19 0.00 7.18 -5.22
N VAL A 20 1.22 7.70 -5.16
CA VAL A 20 1.93 8.24 -6.32
C VAL A 20 2.22 7.15 -7.34
N LEU A 21 2.69 5.98 -6.89
CA LEU A 21 2.96 4.85 -7.77
C LEU A 21 1.69 4.43 -8.54
N VAL A 22 0.57 4.28 -7.85
CA VAL A 22 -0.70 3.92 -8.48
C VAL A 22 -1.12 4.98 -9.51
N ALA A 23 -1.01 6.26 -9.17
CA ALA A 23 -1.36 7.34 -10.09
C ALA A 23 -0.49 7.31 -11.35
N LEU A 24 0.80 7.05 -11.22
CA LEU A 24 1.73 6.94 -12.35
C LEU A 24 1.39 5.74 -13.23
N LEU A 25 1.14 4.57 -12.64
CA LEU A 25 0.80 3.36 -13.38
C LEU A 25 -0.53 3.52 -14.12
N GLU A 26 -1.54 4.10 -13.49
CA GLU A 26 -2.81 4.40 -14.14
C GLU A 26 -2.63 5.35 -15.32
N SER A 27 -1.82 6.39 -15.17
CA SER A 27 -1.51 7.32 -16.25
C SER A 27 -0.83 6.61 -17.43
N LEU A 28 0.13 5.73 -17.17
CA LEU A 28 0.82 4.97 -18.22
C LEU A 28 -0.10 4.00 -18.92
N LYS A 29 -1.06 3.42 -18.22
CA LYS A 29 -2.04 2.48 -18.81
C LYS A 29 -2.99 3.15 -19.79
N HIS A 30 -3.17 4.46 -19.73
CA HIS A 30 -3.98 5.19 -20.71
C HIS A 30 -3.30 5.29 -22.07
N LYS A 31 -2.00 5.07 -22.14
CA LYS A 31 -1.25 5.07 -23.41
C LYS A 31 -1.23 3.67 -23.99
N ARG A 32 -1.22 3.58 -25.33
CA ARG A 32 -1.13 2.30 -26.02
C ARG A 32 0.25 1.67 -25.96
N ALA A 33 1.29 2.48 -25.75
CA ALA A 33 2.65 2.00 -25.69
C ALA A 33 2.83 1.10 -24.45
N PRO A 34 3.44 -0.08 -24.59
CA PRO A 34 3.78 -0.90 -23.43
C PRO A 34 4.86 -0.25 -22.59
N PHE A 35 4.90 -0.56 -21.31
CA PHE A 35 5.96 -0.07 -20.42
C PHE A 35 6.49 -1.23 -19.58
N CYS A 36 7.71 -1.05 -19.07
CA CYS A 36 8.35 -2.00 -18.19
C CYS A 36 8.50 -1.36 -16.81
N TYR A 37 8.12 -2.09 -15.77
CA TYR A 37 8.27 -1.65 -14.38
C TYR A 37 9.48 -2.34 -13.76
N LEU A 38 10.44 -1.56 -13.29
CA LEU A 38 11.67 -2.06 -12.66
C LEU A 38 11.83 -1.42 -11.28
N GLU A 39 12.21 -2.23 -10.31
CA GLU A 39 12.50 -1.77 -8.95
C GLU A 39 13.87 -2.25 -8.49
N THR A 40 14.64 -1.35 -7.92
CA THR A 40 15.95 -1.67 -7.32
C THR A 40 15.84 -1.98 -5.83
N HIS A 41 14.78 -1.51 -5.17
CA HIS A 41 14.54 -1.65 -3.73
C HIS A 41 13.11 -2.11 -3.47
N ALA A 42 12.74 -3.22 -4.06
CA ALA A 42 11.36 -3.69 -4.08
C ALA A 42 10.83 -4.10 -2.70
N GLY A 43 11.68 -4.64 -1.84
CA GLY A 43 11.23 -5.22 -0.57
C GLY A 43 10.33 -6.44 -0.77
N ALA A 44 9.50 -6.74 0.21
CA ALA A 44 8.50 -7.79 0.11
C ALA A 44 7.29 -7.31 -0.69
N GLY A 45 6.65 -8.22 -1.42
CA GLY A 45 5.43 -7.89 -2.14
C GLY A 45 4.21 -7.79 -1.24
N ARG A 46 4.26 -8.36 -0.05
CA ARG A 46 3.15 -8.41 0.89
C ARG A 46 3.65 -8.35 2.31
N TYR A 47 2.99 -7.55 3.14
CA TYR A 47 3.31 -7.40 4.56
C TYR A 47 2.12 -7.78 5.41
N ASP A 48 2.36 -8.61 6.44
CA ASP A 48 1.36 -8.95 7.43
C ASP A 48 1.34 -7.88 8.52
N LEU A 49 0.26 -7.11 8.58
CA LEU A 49 0.10 -6.04 9.58
C LEU A 49 -0.17 -6.58 11.00
N ASN A 50 -0.45 -7.87 11.12
CA ASN A 50 -0.61 -8.55 12.39
C ASN A 50 0.71 -9.19 12.88
N ALA A 51 1.77 -9.16 12.07
CA ALA A 51 3.07 -9.66 12.47
C ALA A 51 3.65 -8.85 13.63
N VAL A 52 4.55 -9.49 14.38
CA VAL A 52 5.19 -8.86 15.56
C VAL A 52 5.86 -7.54 15.18
N GLU A 53 6.55 -7.50 14.04
CA GLU A 53 7.26 -6.32 13.55
C GLU A 53 6.31 -5.13 13.36
N ALA A 54 5.20 -5.36 12.65
CA ALA A 54 4.23 -4.30 12.36
C ALA A 54 3.51 -3.82 13.63
N ARG A 55 3.15 -4.75 14.50
CA ARG A 55 2.45 -4.42 15.75
C ARG A 55 3.33 -3.68 16.75
N LYS A 56 4.63 -3.94 16.73
CA LYS A 56 5.58 -3.30 17.65
C LYS A 56 5.61 -1.79 17.49
N THR A 57 5.53 -1.30 16.26
CA THR A 57 5.53 0.14 15.97
C THR A 57 4.12 0.71 15.83
N GLY A 58 3.17 -0.08 15.31
CA GLY A 58 1.79 0.33 15.09
C GLY A 58 1.63 1.46 14.08
N GLU A 59 2.58 1.66 13.18
CA GLU A 59 2.59 2.80 12.26
C GLU A 59 1.45 2.77 11.25
N ALA A 60 0.93 1.58 10.89
CA ALA A 60 -0.19 1.45 9.98
C ALA A 60 -1.47 2.09 10.54
N THR A 61 -1.62 2.17 11.86
CA THR A 61 -2.79 2.77 12.51
C THR A 61 -2.95 4.24 12.12
N ASN A 62 -1.87 5.00 12.06
CA ASN A 62 -1.87 6.42 11.66
C ASN A 62 -1.55 6.61 10.18
N GLY A 63 -1.35 5.54 9.45
CA GLY A 63 -1.12 5.53 8.02
C GLY A 63 -2.34 5.03 7.25
N VAL A 64 -2.19 3.88 6.61
CA VAL A 64 -3.21 3.31 5.72
C VAL A 64 -4.54 3.05 6.43
N ALA A 65 -4.52 2.57 7.68
CA ALA A 65 -5.76 2.29 8.41
C ALA A 65 -6.59 3.55 8.65
N ARG A 66 -5.93 4.66 8.97
CA ARG A 66 -6.60 5.95 9.13
C ARG A 66 -7.22 6.44 7.83
N LEU A 67 -6.51 6.27 6.72
CA LEU A 67 -6.99 6.68 5.41
C LEU A 67 -8.20 5.87 4.96
N MET A 68 -8.27 4.58 5.32
CA MET A 68 -9.41 3.72 5.00
C MET A 68 -10.72 4.22 5.59
N GLY A 69 -10.67 4.93 6.71
CA GLY A 69 -11.84 5.52 7.35
C GLY A 69 -12.24 6.89 6.82
N ALA A 70 -11.45 7.51 5.95
CA ALA A 70 -11.74 8.83 5.42
C ALA A 70 -12.85 8.79 4.37
N THR A 71 -13.74 9.81 4.38
CA THR A 71 -14.91 9.84 3.51
C THR A 71 -14.73 10.70 2.26
N ARG A 72 -13.84 11.69 2.31
CA ARG A 72 -13.57 12.60 1.17
C ARG A 72 -12.12 12.49 0.76
N LEU A 73 -11.88 11.83 -0.37
CA LEU A 73 -10.53 11.59 -0.88
C LEU A 73 -10.45 11.95 -2.36
N PRO A 74 -9.31 12.48 -2.81
CA PRO A 74 -9.04 12.65 -4.23
C PRO A 74 -9.15 11.32 -5.00
N ALA A 75 -9.57 11.40 -6.25
CA ALA A 75 -9.78 10.22 -7.10
C ALA A 75 -8.57 9.25 -7.15
N PRO A 76 -7.31 9.72 -7.28
CA PRO A 76 -6.16 8.80 -7.29
C PRO A 76 -6.05 7.92 -6.04
N LEU A 77 -6.46 8.44 -4.89
CA LEU A 77 -6.43 7.67 -3.64
C LEU A 77 -7.48 6.56 -3.61
N HIS A 78 -8.59 6.70 -4.34
CA HIS A 78 -9.59 5.64 -4.42
C HIS A 78 -9.05 4.38 -5.08
N VAL A 79 -8.28 4.51 -6.16
CA VAL A 79 -7.67 3.37 -6.84
C VAL A 79 -6.70 2.66 -5.90
N TYR A 80 -5.83 3.41 -5.25
CA TYR A 80 -4.90 2.88 -4.27
C TYR A 80 -5.62 2.12 -3.14
N LEU A 81 -6.64 2.74 -2.53
CA LEU A 81 -7.37 2.12 -1.43
C LEU A 81 -8.16 0.89 -1.87
N ASN A 82 -8.68 0.87 -3.10
CA ASN A 82 -9.35 -0.30 -3.64
C ASN A 82 -8.38 -1.48 -3.79
N LEU A 83 -7.14 -1.24 -4.16
CA LEU A 83 -6.11 -2.28 -4.19
C LEU A 83 -5.84 -2.84 -2.78
N VAL A 84 -5.73 -1.97 -1.79
CA VAL A 84 -5.55 -2.40 -0.39
C VAL A 84 -6.76 -3.21 0.07
N ARG A 85 -7.96 -2.76 -0.21
CA ARG A 85 -9.20 -3.47 0.14
C ARG A 85 -9.28 -4.84 -0.52
N SER A 86 -8.92 -4.94 -1.80
CA SER A 86 -8.99 -6.22 -2.52
C SER A 86 -8.05 -7.26 -1.91
N LEU A 87 -6.88 -6.85 -1.43
CA LEU A 87 -5.95 -7.74 -0.74
C LEU A 87 -6.52 -8.23 0.59
N ASN A 88 -7.40 -7.45 1.20
CA ASN A 88 -8.01 -7.74 2.50
C ASN A 88 -9.46 -8.23 2.39
N ALA A 89 -9.90 -8.65 1.22
CA ALA A 89 -11.30 -9.00 0.97
C ALA A 89 -11.84 -10.13 1.85
N ARG A 90 -10.95 -11.02 2.34
CA ARG A 90 -11.32 -12.13 3.22
C ARG A 90 -11.28 -11.77 4.70
N GLN A 91 -10.84 -10.56 5.04
CA GLN A 91 -10.83 -10.08 6.41
C GLN A 91 -12.23 -9.59 6.81
N ALA A 92 -12.47 -9.46 8.11
CA ALA A 92 -13.69 -8.82 8.59
C ALA A 92 -13.78 -7.39 8.06
N ALA A 93 -15.00 -6.91 7.78
CA ALA A 93 -15.23 -5.57 7.24
C ALA A 93 -14.52 -4.50 8.08
N GLY A 94 -13.75 -3.63 7.44
CA GLY A 94 -12.99 -2.58 8.10
C GLY A 94 -11.68 -3.02 8.76
N THR A 95 -11.34 -4.32 8.66
CA THR A 95 -10.10 -4.86 9.25
C THR A 95 -9.02 -4.96 8.17
N LEU A 96 -7.82 -4.50 8.48
CA LEU A 96 -6.64 -4.65 7.64
C LEU A 96 -5.70 -5.70 8.24
N GLY A 97 -5.48 -6.80 7.50
CA GLY A 97 -4.52 -7.82 7.88
C GLY A 97 -3.24 -7.74 7.06
N ASP A 98 -3.37 -7.32 5.80
CA ASP A 98 -2.26 -7.31 4.85
C ASP A 98 -2.09 -5.95 4.19
N TYR A 99 -0.84 -5.63 3.86
CA TYR A 99 -0.51 -4.42 3.11
C TYR A 99 0.33 -4.77 1.89
N PRO A 100 0.00 -4.28 0.68
CA PRO A 100 0.77 -4.56 -0.51
C PRO A 100 2.04 -3.72 -0.58
N GLY A 101 3.17 -4.37 -0.88
CA GLY A 101 4.37 -3.66 -1.29
C GLY A 101 4.30 -3.27 -2.76
N SER A 102 5.20 -2.42 -3.21
CA SER A 102 5.22 -1.95 -4.60
C SER A 102 5.25 -3.06 -5.65
N PRO A 103 5.95 -4.20 -5.46
CA PRO A 103 5.91 -5.27 -6.46
C PRO A 103 4.52 -5.87 -6.67
N LEU A 104 3.72 -5.94 -5.62
CA LEU A 104 2.36 -6.47 -5.73
C LEU A 104 1.39 -5.43 -6.30
N ILE A 105 1.61 -4.15 -5.99
CA ILE A 105 0.80 -3.04 -6.52
C ILE A 105 0.96 -2.94 -8.04
N ALA A 106 2.19 -3.06 -8.50
CA ALA A 106 2.49 -3.00 -9.92
C ALA A 106 2.02 -4.25 -10.66
#